data_0afbc7d25a3bc96388602f60dc5c1551
#
_entry.id   0afbc7d25a3bc96388602f60dc5c1551
#
_cell.length_a   1.000
_cell.length_b   1.000
_cell.length_c   1.000
_cell.angle_alpha   90.00
_cell.angle_beta   90.00
_cell.angle_gamma   90.00
#
_symmetry.space_group_name_H-M   'P 1'
#
loop_
_entity.id
_entity.type
_entity.pdbx_description
1 polymer ?
#
loop_
_entity_poly.entity_id
_entity_poly.type
_entity_poly.pdbx_seq_one_letter_code
_entity_poly.pdbx_strand_id
1 'polypeptide(L)'
;NWRTQLYPAYKADRLPMPEHLQIALPVLKQKLADTGVQSFQMPDQEADDVIASLATTMRQHQQQVTIVSTDKGYLPLLAEGVAVYDHFNRQQHNQETVMQKFGVLPEQLVRYWSLVGDKTNNISGLTGIGPKTATELLKLGPDIKTALAHPDCPAKLKEKIVASRAELQLFMQILSLKTDLQLGLNLQQVRFTASAGR
;
A
#
# COMPACT_ATOMS: atom_id res chain seq x y z
N ASN A 1 8.96 -8.75 11.16
CA ASN A 1 8.57 -7.86 10.05
C ASN A 1 9.63 -6.76 9.91
N TRP A 2 10.12 -6.56 8.70
CA TRP A 2 11.19 -5.61 8.39
C TRP A 2 10.82 -4.14 8.70
N ARG A 3 9.53 -3.76 8.57
CA ARG A 3 9.06 -2.41 8.89
C ARG A 3 9.19 -2.09 10.37
N THR A 4 8.85 -3.03 11.24
CA THR A 4 8.99 -2.84 12.70
C THR A 4 10.44 -2.83 13.16
N GLN A 5 11.34 -3.53 12.45
CA GLN A 5 12.77 -3.45 12.71
C GLN A 5 13.34 -2.09 12.32
N LEU A 6 12.86 -1.52 11.20
CA LEU A 6 13.31 -0.23 10.69
C LEU A 6 12.69 0.95 11.47
N TYR A 7 11.43 0.82 11.87
CA TYR A 7 10.67 1.83 12.59
C TYR A 7 9.79 1.16 13.66
N PRO A 8 10.27 1.05 14.90
CA PRO A 8 9.57 0.34 15.99
C PRO A 8 8.16 0.87 16.28
N ALA A 9 7.89 2.16 16.00
CA ALA A 9 6.57 2.76 16.19
C ALA A 9 5.54 2.31 15.12
N TYR A 10 5.99 1.66 14.03
CA TYR A 10 5.09 1.21 12.96
C TYR A 10 4.03 0.26 13.49
N LYS A 11 2.75 0.64 13.35
CA LYS A 11 1.60 -0.13 13.80
C LYS A 11 1.66 -0.54 15.29
N ALA A 12 2.46 0.16 16.13
CA ALA A 12 2.67 -0.21 17.53
C ALA A 12 1.38 -0.20 18.36
N ASP A 13 0.41 0.63 18.00
CA ASP A 13 -0.88 0.75 18.68
C ASP A 13 -1.90 -0.33 18.29
N ARG A 14 -1.54 -1.23 17.37
CA ARG A 14 -2.45 -2.30 16.95
C ARG A 14 -2.57 -3.35 18.05
N LEU A 15 -3.81 -3.61 18.47
CA LEU A 15 -4.11 -4.71 19.35
C LEU A 15 -3.83 -6.05 18.65
N PRO A 16 -3.39 -7.07 19.40
CA PRO A 16 -3.24 -8.42 18.87
C PRO A 16 -4.60 -8.94 18.36
N MET A 17 -4.51 -9.86 17.40
CA MET A 17 -5.73 -10.50 16.87
C MET A 17 -6.51 -11.18 18.02
N PRO A 18 -7.81 -10.93 18.15
CA PRO A 18 -8.64 -11.61 19.15
C PRO A 18 -8.55 -13.13 19.05
N GLU A 19 -8.52 -13.82 20.17
CA GLU A 19 -8.31 -15.28 20.25
C GLU A 19 -9.32 -16.06 19.40
N HIS A 20 -10.60 -15.68 19.45
CA HIS A 20 -11.64 -16.34 18.65
C HIS A 20 -11.39 -16.25 17.14
N LEU A 21 -10.75 -15.18 16.65
CA LEU A 21 -10.37 -15.06 15.25
C LEU A 21 -9.13 -15.92 14.93
N GLN A 22 -8.17 -16.02 15.88
CA GLN A 22 -7.01 -16.88 15.70
C GLN A 22 -7.44 -18.34 15.55
N ILE A 23 -8.42 -18.80 16.36
CA ILE A 23 -8.98 -20.15 16.29
C ILE A 23 -9.78 -20.36 14.99
N ALA A 24 -10.50 -19.34 14.52
CA ALA A 24 -11.33 -19.43 13.33
C ALA A 24 -10.53 -19.46 12.01
N LEU A 25 -9.33 -18.88 11.98
CA LEU A 25 -8.53 -18.76 10.76
C LEU A 25 -8.22 -20.10 10.05
N PRO A 26 -7.77 -21.17 10.74
CA PRO A 26 -7.53 -22.46 10.08
C PRO A 26 -8.82 -23.04 9.45
N VAL A 27 -9.94 -22.92 10.15
CA VAL A 27 -11.25 -23.38 9.64
C VAL A 27 -11.66 -22.58 8.41
N LEU A 28 -11.48 -21.26 8.43
CA LEU A 28 -11.76 -20.40 7.28
C LEU A 28 -10.90 -20.78 6.07
N LYS A 29 -9.59 -20.97 6.28
CA LYS A 29 -8.67 -21.38 5.21
C LYS A 29 -9.10 -22.71 4.58
N GLN A 30 -9.51 -23.69 5.41
CA GLN A 30 -10.00 -24.97 4.90
C GLN A 30 -11.28 -24.78 4.08
N LYS A 31 -12.26 -24.04 4.59
CA LYS A 31 -13.51 -23.75 3.86
C LYS A 31 -13.25 -23.04 2.52
N LEU A 32 -12.31 -22.10 2.47
CA LEU A 32 -11.92 -21.46 1.22
C LEU A 32 -11.30 -22.48 0.25
N ALA A 33 -10.41 -23.34 0.73
CA ALA A 33 -9.83 -24.40 -0.09
C ALA A 33 -10.90 -25.36 -0.64
N ASP A 34 -11.88 -25.73 0.16
CA ASP A 34 -13.01 -26.58 -0.24
C ASP A 34 -13.85 -25.92 -1.36
N THR A 35 -13.86 -24.60 -1.45
CA THR A 35 -14.52 -23.85 -2.54
C THR A 35 -13.59 -23.57 -3.74
N GLY A 36 -12.35 -24.06 -3.71
CA GLY A 36 -11.35 -23.83 -4.77
C GLY A 36 -10.53 -22.56 -4.64
N VAL A 37 -10.72 -21.80 -3.54
CA VAL A 37 -9.94 -20.59 -3.25
C VAL A 37 -8.71 -20.95 -2.43
N GLN A 38 -7.53 -20.66 -2.96
CA GLN A 38 -6.28 -20.98 -2.29
C GLN A 38 -5.84 -19.86 -1.35
N SER A 39 -5.30 -20.24 -0.19
CA SER A 39 -4.68 -19.32 0.77
C SER A 39 -3.17 -19.42 0.66
N PHE A 40 -2.50 -18.27 0.63
CA PHE A 40 -1.06 -18.20 0.62
C PHE A 40 -0.55 -17.36 1.78
N GLN A 41 0.54 -17.78 2.39
CA GLN A 41 1.19 -17.09 3.49
C GLN A 41 2.70 -17.22 3.35
N MET A 42 3.41 -16.13 3.54
CA MET A 42 4.86 -16.09 3.52
C MET A 42 5.37 -15.71 4.92
N PRO A 43 6.25 -16.51 5.54
CA PRO A 43 6.83 -16.19 6.84
C PRO A 43 7.51 -14.81 6.82
N ASP A 44 7.39 -14.06 7.91
CA ASP A 44 8.04 -12.77 8.15
C ASP A 44 7.72 -11.65 7.14
N GLN A 45 6.80 -11.90 6.20
CA GLN A 45 6.32 -10.87 5.27
C GLN A 45 4.90 -10.41 5.63
N GLU A 46 4.62 -9.14 5.38
CA GLU A 46 3.25 -8.63 5.45
C GLU A 46 2.44 -9.12 4.23
N ALA A 47 1.18 -9.45 4.44
CA ALA A 47 0.28 -9.85 3.36
C ALA A 47 0.23 -8.82 2.24
N ASP A 48 0.32 -7.53 2.61
CA ASP A 48 0.28 -6.42 1.67
C ASP A 48 1.45 -6.46 0.67
N ASP A 49 2.67 -6.77 1.15
CA ASP A 49 3.86 -6.92 0.31
C ASP A 49 3.77 -8.18 -0.59
N VAL A 50 3.22 -9.26 -0.06
CA VAL A 50 3.01 -10.51 -0.83
C VAL A 50 2.00 -10.27 -1.96
N ILE A 51 0.88 -9.63 -1.66
CA ILE A 51 -0.17 -9.29 -2.63
C ILE A 51 0.38 -8.34 -3.70
N ALA A 52 1.09 -7.29 -3.29
CA ALA A 52 1.68 -6.34 -4.22
C ALA A 52 2.70 -6.99 -5.15
N SER A 53 3.58 -7.86 -4.60
CA SER A 53 4.57 -8.58 -5.41
C SER A 53 3.91 -9.54 -6.41
N LEU A 54 2.86 -10.26 -5.99
CA LEU A 54 2.10 -11.11 -6.90
C LEU A 54 1.42 -10.28 -7.98
N ALA A 55 0.74 -9.19 -7.60
CA ALA A 55 0.04 -8.31 -8.52
C ALA A 55 0.98 -7.71 -9.57
N THR A 56 2.13 -7.20 -9.14
CA THR A 56 3.15 -6.63 -10.05
C THR A 56 3.70 -7.71 -10.99
N THR A 57 4.03 -8.89 -10.48
CA THR A 57 4.49 -10.01 -11.32
C THR A 57 3.45 -10.38 -12.38
N MET A 58 2.18 -10.49 -12.01
CA MET A 58 1.10 -10.80 -12.94
C MET A 58 0.92 -9.71 -14.00
N ARG A 59 1.05 -8.43 -13.63
CA ARG A 59 1.00 -7.31 -14.57
C ARG A 59 2.16 -7.32 -15.57
N GLN A 60 3.37 -7.65 -15.12
CA GLN A 60 4.54 -7.83 -16.01
C GLN A 60 4.30 -8.92 -17.06
N HIS A 61 3.51 -9.94 -16.71
CA HIS A 61 3.05 -10.98 -17.65
C HIS A 61 1.74 -10.61 -18.37
N GLN A 62 1.38 -9.32 -18.41
CA GLN A 62 0.20 -8.78 -19.12
C GLN A 62 -1.14 -9.37 -18.64
N GLN A 63 -1.19 -9.93 -17.45
CA GLN A 63 -2.43 -10.43 -16.86
C GLN A 63 -3.23 -9.29 -16.23
N GLN A 64 -4.54 -9.40 -16.27
CA GLN A 64 -5.42 -8.49 -15.52
C GLN A 64 -5.41 -8.90 -14.04
N VAL A 65 -5.26 -7.90 -13.17
CA VAL A 65 -5.22 -8.13 -11.71
C VAL A 65 -6.24 -7.22 -11.04
N THR A 66 -7.04 -7.81 -10.15
CA THR A 66 -7.93 -7.07 -9.26
C THR A 66 -7.60 -7.45 -7.82
N ILE A 67 -7.24 -6.46 -7.01
CA ILE A 67 -7.10 -6.60 -5.56
C ILE A 67 -8.43 -6.23 -4.93
N VAL A 68 -9.03 -7.16 -4.18
CA VAL A 68 -10.26 -6.90 -3.41
C VAL A 68 -9.86 -6.55 -1.98
N SER A 69 -9.90 -5.25 -1.65
CA SER A 69 -9.46 -4.75 -0.34
C SER A 69 -10.04 -3.37 -0.06
N THR A 70 -10.25 -3.07 1.22
CA THR A 70 -10.53 -1.72 1.74
C THR A 70 -9.27 -0.94 2.09
N ASP A 71 -8.09 -1.58 2.05
CA ASP A 71 -6.86 -0.93 2.44
C ASP A 71 -6.38 0.05 1.35
N LYS A 72 -6.28 1.32 1.74
CA LYS A 72 -5.76 2.39 0.87
C LYS A 72 -4.31 2.16 0.43
N GLY A 73 -3.56 1.32 1.15
CA GLY A 73 -2.16 0.98 0.85
C GLY A 73 -1.97 0.40 -0.55
N TYR A 74 -3.01 -0.18 -1.15
CA TYR A 74 -2.95 -0.70 -2.52
C TYR A 74 -3.22 0.35 -3.60
N LEU A 75 -3.73 1.54 -3.26
CA LEU A 75 -4.08 2.57 -4.25
C LEU A 75 -2.91 3.03 -5.13
N PRO A 76 -1.64 3.07 -4.66
CA PRO A 76 -0.50 3.36 -5.54
C PRO A 76 -0.38 2.39 -6.73
N LEU A 77 -0.80 1.14 -6.59
CA LEU A 77 -0.73 0.12 -7.65
C LEU A 77 -1.69 0.38 -8.83
N LEU A 78 -2.65 1.31 -8.67
CA LEU A 78 -3.49 1.78 -9.79
C LEU A 78 -2.63 2.35 -10.92
N ALA A 79 -1.49 2.99 -10.60
CA ALA A 79 -0.54 3.52 -11.59
C ALA A 79 0.12 2.41 -12.42
N GLU A 80 0.18 1.18 -11.89
CA GLU A 80 0.73 -0.01 -12.55
C GLU A 80 -0.35 -0.81 -13.31
N GLY A 81 -1.58 -0.29 -13.35
CA GLY A 81 -2.72 -0.93 -14.01
C GLY A 81 -3.36 -2.08 -13.20
N VAL A 82 -3.10 -2.14 -11.90
CA VAL A 82 -3.81 -3.05 -10.99
C VAL A 82 -5.15 -2.43 -10.62
N ALA A 83 -6.25 -3.17 -10.75
CA ALA A 83 -7.54 -2.73 -10.25
C ALA A 83 -7.65 -2.95 -8.73
N VAL A 84 -8.24 -1.99 -8.01
CA VAL A 84 -8.51 -2.10 -6.57
C VAL A 84 -10.01 -1.93 -6.35
N TYR A 85 -10.64 -2.95 -5.77
CA TYR A 85 -12.08 -3.00 -5.53
C TYR A 85 -12.40 -3.10 -4.04
N ASP A 86 -13.11 -2.12 -3.52
CA ASP A 86 -13.67 -2.14 -2.18
C ASP A 86 -15.02 -2.86 -2.20
N HIS A 87 -15.04 -4.10 -1.71
CA HIS A 87 -16.22 -4.93 -1.71
C HIS A 87 -17.32 -4.40 -0.78
N PHE A 88 -16.97 -3.84 0.37
CA PHE A 88 -17.93 -3.35 1.37
C PHE A 88 -18.68 -2.12 0.86
N ASN A 89 -17.94 -1.19 0.25
CA ASN A 89 -18.52 0.02 -0.34
C ASN A 89 -18.95 -0.18 -1.80
N ARG A 90 -18.71 -1.36 -2.38
CA ARG A 90 -18.99 -1.69 -3.79
C ARG A 90 -18.37 -0.67 -4.76
N GLN A 91 -17.18 -0.22 -4.42
CA GLN A 91 -16.50 0.84 -5.16
C GLN A 91 -15.22 0.29 -5.82
N GLN A 92 -15.11 0.49 -7.12
CA GLN A 92 -13.82 0.34 -7.81
C GLN A 92 -13.08 1.66 -7.74
N HIS A 93 -11.86 1.62 -7.21
CA HIS A 93 -10.99 2.77 -7.18
C HIS A 93 -10.34 3.00 -8.54
N ASN A 94 -10.14 4.27 -8.88
CA ASN A 94 -9.45 4.74 -10.07
C ASN A 94 -8.69 6.03 -9.76
N GLN A 95 -7.98 6.56 -10.74
CA GLN A 95 -7.22 7.81 -10.58
C GLN A 95 -8.12 8.98 -10.14
N GLU A 96 -9.35 9.06 -10.65
CA GLU A 96 -10.29 10.13 -10.30
C GLU A 96 -10.71 10.06 -8.84
N THR A 97 -11.07 8.86 -8.34
CA THR A 97 -11.43 8.68 -6.91
C THR A 97 -10.26 8.99 -5.97
N VAL A 98 -9.02 8.69 -6.38
CA VAL A 98 -7.82 9.04 -5.63
C VAL A 98 -7.61 10.56 -5.63
N MET A 99 -7.72 11.19 -6.79
CA MET A 99 -7.58 12.64 -6.93
C MET A 99 -8.63 13.39 -6.12
N GLN A 100 -9.89 12.95 -6.15
CA GLN A 100 -10.97 13.56 -5.35
C GLN A 100 -10.72 13.43 -3.84
N LYS A 101 -10.19 12.27 -3.40
CA LYS A 101 -9.99 11.99 -1.97
C LYS A 101 -8.73 12.62 -1.40
N PHE A 102 -7.62 12.61 -2.14
CA PHE A 102 -6.29 12.98 -1.65
C PHE A 102 -5.70 14.21 -2.34
N GLY A 103 -6.23 14.62 -3.48
CA GLY A 103 -5.73 15.73 -4.28
C GLY A 103 -4.40 15.47 -4.98
N VAL A 104 -4.02 14.19 -5.11
CA VAL A 104 -2.77 13.72 -5.75
C VAL A 104 -3.05 12.50 -6.64
N LEU A 105 -2.14 12.19 -7.55
CA LEU A 105 -2.20 11.00 -8.39
C LEU A 105 -1.85 9.72 -7.59
N PRO A 106 -2.30 8.53 -8.04
CA PRO A 106 -1.97 7.25 -7.37
C PRO A 106 -0.48 7.06 -7.10
N GLU A 107 0.38 7.33 -8.06
CA GLU A 107 1.84 7.22 -7.96
C GLU A 107 2.47 8.22 -6.98
N GLN A 108 1.74 9.23 -6.55
CA GLN A 108 2.19 10.23 -5.59
C GLN A 108 1.75 9.91 -4.15
N LEU A 109 0.87 8.94 -3.94
CA LEU A 109 0.26 8.67 -2.64
C LEU A 109 1.28 8.34 -1.55
N VAL A 110 2.28 7.52 -1.85
CA VAL A 110 3.34 7.20 -0.87
C VAL A 110 4.06 8.49 -0.41
N ARG A 111 4.40 9.37 -1.35
CA ARG A 111 5.03 10.67 -1.05
C ARG A 111 4.10 11.58 -0.25
N TYR A 112 2.83 11.60 -0.62
CA TYR A 112 1.81 12.35 0.09
C TYR A 112 1.70 11.91 1.54
N TRP A 113 1.50 10.61 1.81
CA TRP A 113 1.40 10.09 3.17
C TRP A 113 2.72 10.25 3.96
N SER A 114 3.86 10.19 3.31
CA SER A 114 5.16 10.44 3.96
C SER A 114 5.30 11.89 4.43
N LEU A 115 4.68 12.83 3.73
CA LEU A 115 4.66 14.25 4.10
C LEU A 115 3.63 14.54 5.19
N VAL A 116 2.39 14.05 5.03
CA VAL A 116 1.26 14.41 5.92
C VAL A 116 1.06 13.45 7.09
N GLY A 117 1.69 12.29 7.02
CA GLY A 117 1.50 11.20 7.97
C GLY A 117 0.43 10.19 7.54
N ASP A 118 0.46 9.05 8.22
CA ASP A 118 -0.53 8.00 8.12
C ASP A 118 -0.83 7.39 9.48
N LYS A 119 -1.93 7.83 10.08
CA LYS A 119 -2.34 7.39 11.42
C LYS A 119 -2.55 5.89 11.50
N THR A 120 -3.02 5.25 10.42
CA THR A 120 -3.26 3.80 10.40
C THR A 120 -1.98 2.99 10.61
N ASN A 121 -0.86 3.55 10.19
CA ASN A 121 0.46 2.95 10.30
C ASN A 121 1.34 3.59 11.38
N ASN A 122 0.77 4.52 12.17
CA ASN A 122 1.47 5.30 13.18
C ASN A 122 2.66 6.09 12.61
N ILE A 123 2.46 6.70 11.44
CA ILE A 123 3.42 7.60 10.78
C ILE A 123 2.97 9.03 11.01
N SER A 124 3.82 9.84 11.66
CA SER A 124 3.53 11.23 12.01
C SER A 124 3.48 12.16 10.80
N GLY A 125 4.23 11.85 9.75
CA GLY A 125 4.56 12.78 8.69
C GLY A 125 5.55 13.86 9.15
N LEU A 126 5.88 14.79 8.27
CA LEU A 126 6.80 15.88 8.58
C LEU A 126 6.09 17.02 9.33
N THR A 127 6.65 17.42 10.44
CA THR A 127 6.08 18.49 11.30
C THR A 127 5.73 19.73 10.49
N GLY A 128 4.46 20.18 10.60
CA GLY A 128 3.98 21.39 9.95
C GLY A 128 3.82 21.29 8.42
N ILE A 129 3.71 20.07 7.87
CA ILE A 129 3.30 19.83 6.50
C ILE A 129 1.94 19.13 6.53
N GLY A 130 0.90 19.88 6.23
CA GLY A 130 -0.47 19.34 6.15
C GLY A 130 -0.88 18.98 4.71
N PRO A 131 -2.10 18.46 4.55
CA PRO A 131 -2.61 18.03 3.25
C PRO A 131 -2.51 19.07 2.15
N LYS A 132 -2.90 20.33 2.43
CA LYS A 132 -2.85 21.42 1.45
C LYS A 132 -1.42 21.67 0.97
N THR A 133 -0.47 21.81 1.89
CA THR A 133 0.94 22.05 1.55
C THR A 133 1.55 20.88 0.77
N ALA A 134 1.22 19.65 1.16
CA ALA A 134 1.70 18.46 0.47
C ALA A 134 1.14 18.35 -0.95
N THR A 135 -0.15 18.60 -1.15
CA THR A 135 -0.75 18.57 -2.49
C THR A 135 -0.23 19.69 -3.39
N GLU A 136 -0.04 20.91 -2.86
CA GLU A 136 0.56 22.01 -3.60
C GLU A 136 2.00 21.69 -4.02
N LEU A 137 2.81 21.13 -3.13
CA LEU A 137 4.16 20.69 -3.46
C LEU A 137 4.16 19.62 -4.56
N LEU A 138 3.33 18.59 -4.42
CA LEU A 138 3.32 17.46 -5.36
C LEU A 138 2.75 17.82 -6.74
N LYS A 139 2.09 18.96 -6.89
CA LYS A 139 1.73 19.53 -8.21
C LYS A 139 2.93 20.10 -8.96
N LEU A 140 3.99 20.47 -8.27
CA LEU A 140 5.18 21.09 -8.86
C LEU A 140 6.11 20.08 -9.55
N GLY A 141 5.89 18.78 -9.34
CA GLY A 141 6.69 17.76 -10.00
C GLY A 141 6.29 16.32 -9.66
N PRO A 142 6.74 15.34 -10.45
CA PRO A 142 6.38 13.95 -10.29
C PRO A 142 6.98 13.33 -9.02
N ASP A 143 8.06 13.89 -8.50
CA ASP A 143 8.74 13.45 -7.29
C ASP A 143 9.19 14.65 -6.43
N ILE A 144 9.57 14.34 -5.19
CA ILE A 144 9.98 15.38 -4.21
C ILE A 144 11.18 16.19 -4.69
N LYS A 145 12.17 15.56 -5.34
CA LYS A 145 13.38 16.23 -5.81
C LYS A 145 13.03 17.26 -6.89
N THR A 146 12.23 16.87 -7.86
CA THR A 146 11.76 17.75 -8.94
C THR A 146 10.89 18.86 -8.40
N ALA A 147 9.96 18.56 -7.49
CA ALA A 147 9.11 19.54 -6.85
C ALA A 147 9.90 20.59 -6.05
N LEU A 148 10.92 20.19 -5.31
CA LEU A 148 11.80 21.09 -4.56
C LEU A 148 12.72 21.95 -5.47
N ALA A 149 12.99 21.50 -6.69
CA ALA A 149 13.76 22.25 -7.67
C ALA A 149 12.92 23.28 -8.44
N HIS A 150 11.58 23.18 -8.38
CA HIS A 150 10.67 24.06 -9.09
C HIS A 150 10.77 25.51 -8.57
N PRO A 151 10.76 26.53 -9.46
CA PRO A 151 10.86 27.94 -9.06
C PRO A 151 9.76 28.39 -8.08
N ASP A 152 8.55 27.84 -8.23
CA ASP A 152 7.41 28.17 -7.38
C ASP A 152 7.42 27.45 -6.02
N CYS A 153 8.41 26.60 -5.75
CA CYS A 153 8.53 25.96 -4.45
C CYS A 153 9.00 26.96 -3.40
N PRO A 154 8.19 27.23 -2.33
CA PRO A 154 8.58 28.19 -1.30
C PRO A 154 9.90 27.81 -0.61
N ALA A 155 10.84 28.76 -0.50
CA ALA A 155 12.16 28.52 0.10
C ALA A 155 12.08 27.90 1.50
N LYS A 156 11.19 28.40 2.36
CA LYS A 156 10.98 27.84 3.72
C LYS A 156 10.50 26.38 3.71
N LEU A 157 9.66 26.00 2.73
CA LEU A 157 9.19 24.62 2.59
C LEU A 157 10.34 23.73 2.13
N LYS A 158 11.12 24.20 1.16
CA LYS A 158 12.31 23.51 0.67
C LYS A 158 13.31 23.24 1.80
N GLU A 159 13.68 24.28 2.57
CA GLU A 159 14.59 24.17 3.72
C GLU A 159 14.07 23.14 4.73
N LYS A 160 12.78 23.20 5.08
CA LYS A 160 12.16 22.25 6.02
C LYS A 160 12.26 20.81 5.52
N ILE A 161 11.90 20.54 4.28
CA ILE A 161 11.93 19.18 3.72
C ILE A 161 13.36 18.66 3.62
N VAL A 162 14.31 19.53 3.23
CA VAL A 162 15.73 19.17 3.17
C VAL A 162 16.27 18.83 4.55
N ALA A 163 15.90 19.61 5.58
CA ALA A 163 16.29 19.32 6.97
C ALA A 163 15.70 18.01 7.49
N SER A 164 14.50 17.63 7.03
CA SER A 164 13.83 16.35 7.44
C SER A 164 14.03 15.24 6.43
N ARG A 165 15.05 15.31 5.56
CA ARG A 165 15.24 14.35 4.45
C ARG A 165 15.33 12.90 4.91
N ALA A 166 16.04 12.64 6.00
CA ALA A 166 16.22 11.27 6.52
C ALA A 166 14.88 10.68 7.00
N GLU A 167 14.08 11.48 7.71
CA GLU A 167 12.75 11.10 8.18
C GLU A 167 11.79 10.84 7.03
N LEU A 168 11.80 11.73 6.01
CA LEU A 168 11.00 11.57 4.81
C LEU A 168 11.35 10.27 4.06
N GLN A 169 12.62 9.98 3.89
CA GLN A 169 13.09 8.75 3.24
C GLN A 169 12.66 7.51 4.02
N LEU A 170 12.77 7.54 5.35
CA LEU A 170 12.30 6.46 6.21
C LEU A 170 10.78 6.22 6.02
N PHE A 171 9.98 7.28 6.08
CA PHE A 171 8.54 7.16 5.89
C PHE A 171 8.16 6.66 4.50
N MET A 172 8.84 7.14 3.46
CA MET A 172 8.64 6.63 2.10
C MET A 172 8.96 5.14 2.01
N GLN A 173 10.04 4.69 2.63
CA GLN A 173 10.41 3.28 2.64
C GLN A 173 9.37 2.43 3.38
N ILE A 174 8.91 2.86 4.55
CA ILE A 174 7.91 2.15 5.36
C ILE A 174 6.55 2.06 4.65
N LEU A 175 6.12 3.14 3.99
CA LEU A 175 4.82 3.22 3.33
C LEU A 175 4.81 2.59 1.93
N SER A 176 5.97 2.35 1.34
CA SER A 176 6.06 1.64 0.07
C SER A 176 5.78 0.15 0.25
N LEU A 177 5.01 -0.41 -0.67
CA LEU A 177 4.85 -1.85 -0.77
C LEU A 177 6.10 -2.47 -1.45
N LYS A 178 6.55 -3.62 -0.97
CA LYS A 178 7.49 -4.45 -1.72
C LYS A 178 6.76 -5.11 -2.88
N THR A 179 7.34 -5.02 -4.06
CA THR A 179 6.75 -5.56 -5.30
C THR A 179 7.65 -6.60 -5.97
N ASP A 180 8.74 -6.99 -5.29
CA ASP A 180 9.82 -7.82 -5.81
C ASP A 180 10.13 -9.05 -4.94
N LEU A 181 9.21 -9.42 -4.04
CA LEU A 181 9.39 -10.61 -3.20
C LEU A 181 9.45 -11.87 -4.07
N GLN A 182 10.43 -12.73 -3.78
CA GLN A 182 10.51 -14.05 -4.37
C GLN A 182 9.51 -14.97 -3.69
N LEU A 183 8.30 -15.06 -4.24
CA LEU A 183 7.17 -15.72 -3.60
C LEU A 183 7.32 -17.25 -3.56
N GLY A 184 8.16 -17.85 -4.42
CA GLY A 184 8.27 -19.30 -4.54
C GLY A 184 6.95 -19.99 -4.93
N LEU A 185 6.01 -19.22 -5.48
CA LEU A 185 4.66 -19.64 -5.76
C LEU A 185 4.53 -20.18 -7.18
N ASN A 186 4.03 -21.41 -7.32
CA ASN A 186 3.58 -21.89 -8.60
C ASN A 186 2.13 -21.45 -8.84
N LEU A 187 1.92 -20.59 -9.85
CA LEU A 187 0.60 -20.05 -10.18
C LEU A 187 -0.45 -21.12 -10.49
N GLN A 188 -0.03 -22.31 -10.94
CA GLN A 188 -0.95 -23.42 -11.14
C GLN A 188 -1.56 -23.93 -9.83
N GLN A 189 -0.80 -23.86 -8.73
CA GLN A 189 -1.25 -24.31 -7.41
C GLN A 189 -2.29 -23.37 -6.78
N VAL A 190 -2.29 -22.12 -7.20
CA VAL A 190 -3.26 -21.10 -6.71
C VAL A 190 -4.36 -20.79 -7.72
N ARG A 191 -4.41 -21.54 -8.81
CA ARG A 191 -5.49 -21.40 -9.79
C ARG A 191 -6.81 -21.80 -9.15
N PHE A 192 -7.81 -20.92 -9.29
CA PHE A 192 -9.17 -21.25 -8.89
C PHE A 192 -9.68 -22.46 -9.69
N THR A 193 -10.07 -23.49 -8.97
CA THR A 193 -10.75 -24.66 -9.54
C THR A 193 -12.11 -24.75 -8.86
N ALA A 194 -13.18 -24.41 -9.59
CA ALA A 194 -14.51 -24.61 -9.04
C ALA A 194 -14.64 -26.08 -8.63
N SER A 195 -14.92 -26.33 -7.35
CA SER A 195 -15.30 -27.67 -6.92
C SER A 195 -16.57 -28.04 -7.68
N ALA A 196 -16.53 -29.14 -8.44
CA ALA A 196 -17.74 -29.70 -9.03
C ALA A 196 -18.74 -29.90 -7.89
N GLY A 197 -19.83 -29.12 -7.91
CA GLY A 197 -20.84 -29.16 -6.87
C GLY A 197 -21.31 -30.59 -6.65
N ARG A 198 -21.21 -31.05 -5.40
CA ARG A 198 -21.96 -32.21 -4.92
C ARG A 198 -23.35 -31.77 -4.47
#